data_5f0d2ccce6f7b27e72422c06ff6c6846
#
_entry.id   5f0d2ccce6f7b27e72422c06ff6c6846
#
_cell.length_a   1.000
_cell.length_b   1.000
_cell.length_c   1.000
_cell.angle_alpha   90.00
_cell.angle_beta   90.00
_cell.angle_gamma   90.00
#
_symmetry.space_group_name_H-M   'P 1'
#
loop_
_entity.id
_entity.type
_entity.pdbx_description
1 polymer ?
#
loop_
_entity_poly.entity_id
_entity_poly.type
_entity_poly.pdbx_seq_one_letter_code
_entity_poly.pdbx_strand_id
1 'polypeptide(L)'
;MDTLINDISLNDENELSTLLVLAECGNAKAQYRLALRYKNGHGVTRDHAKALEWFHASASNGYACAQYMLGEFYRWGQLVKLNYLTAACWYEKAALQNHAEAQYELGWMYQNRRGVELDYEKAVYWYSKAATQNHPRALYALGWLYENGRGVAYNKEKAAQYFQAAWKRGVVDAKIHLERL
;
A
#
# COMPACT_ATOMS: atom_id res chain seq x y z
N MET A 1 7.27 10.56 -23.87
CA MET A 1 5.79 10.64 -23.82
C MET A 1 5.24 10.95 -22.41
N ASP A 2 6.05 10.89 -21.35
CA ASP A 2 5.58 11.13 -19.96
C ASP A 2 5.44 12.60 -19.56
N THR A 3 5.95 13.54 -20.34
CA THR A 3 5.92 14.97 -20.07
C THR A 3 4.63 15.69 -20.48
N LEU A 4 3.77 15.04 -21.29
CA LEU A 4 2.52 15.64 -21.78
C LEU A 4 1.33 15.55 -20.81
N ILE A 5 1.48 14.90 -19.66
CA ILE A 5 0.37 14.65 -18.72
C ILE A 5 0.26 15.73 -17.64
N ASN A 6 1.27 16.59 -17.46
CA ASN A 6 1.33 17.51 -16.32
C ASN A 6 0.91 18.96 -16.60
N ASP A 7 0.68 19.39 -17.84
CA ASP A 7 0.53 20.81 -18.17
C ASP A 7 -0.70 21.18 -19.03
N ILE A 8 -1.73 20.33 -19.06
CA ILE A 8 -2.93 20.71 -19.81
C ILE A 8 -4.09 20.95 -18.82
N SER A 9 -4.39 22.22 -18.58
CA SER A 9 -5.69 22.68 -18.08
C SER A 9 -6.74 22.44 -19.19
N LEU A 10 -7.01 21.17 -19.47
CA LEU A 10 -8.10 20.78 -20.37
C LEU A 10 -9.40 20.83 -19.59
N ASN A 11 -10.48 21.34 -20.22
CA ASN A 11 -11.84 21.20 -19.70
C ASN A 11 -12.06 19.74 -19.30
N ASP A 12 -12.75 19.48 -18.19
CA ASP A 12 -12.95 18.13 -17.62
C ASP A 12 -13.38 17.06 -18.63
N GLU A 13 -14.14 17.43 -19.65
CA GLU A 13 -14.59 16.52 -20.73
C GLU A 13 -13.44 16.08 -21.66
N ASN A 14 -12.55 16.99 -22.02
CA ASN A 14 -11.38 16.66 -22.86
C ASN A 14 -10.36 15.81 -22.09
N GLU A 15 -10.22 16.06 -20.79
CA GLU A 15 -9.37 15.24 -19.92
C GLU A 15 -9.93 13.81 -19.78
N LEU A 16 -11.24 13.66 -19.64
CA LEU A 16 -11.89 12.36 -19.54
C LEU A 16 -11.76 11.56 -20.85
N SER A 17 -11.99 12.19 -22.00
CA SER A 17 -11.88 11.52 -23.30
C SER A 17 -10.44 11.03 -23.56
N THR A 18 -9.45 11.85 -23.24
CA THR A 18 -8.04 11.47 -23.35
C THR A 18 -7.69 10.32 -22.39
N LEU A 19 -8.21 10.39 -21.16
CA LEU A 19 -8.00 9.35 -20.15
C LEU A 19 -8.59 8.01 -20.59
N LEU A 20 -9.80 8.01 -21.18
CA LEU A 20 -10.44 6.81 -21.73
C LEU A 20 -9.59 6.18 -22.82
N VAL A 21 -9.17 6.95 -23.81
CA VAL A 21 -8.30 6.45 -24.90
C VAL A 21 -7.02 5.83 -24.36
N LEU A 22 -6.33 6.51 -23.44
CA LEU A 22 -5.11 5.98 -22.84
C LEU A 22 -5.36 4.70 -22.05
N ALA A 23 -6.46 4.62 -21.31
CA ALA A 23 -6.82 3.44 -20.52
C ALA A 23 -7.14 2.24 -21.44
N GLU A 24 -7.89 2.46 -22.52
CA GLU A 24 -8.19 1.45 -23.53
C GLU A 24 -6.94 0.98 -24.28
N CYS A 25 -5.96 1.86 -24.49
CA CYS A 25 -4.65 1.51 -25.03
C CYS A 25 -3.74 0.76 -24.01
N GLY A 26 -4.24 0.42 -22.84
CA GLY A 26 -3.49 -0.37 -21.85
C GLY A 26 -2.57 0.43 -20.93
N ASN A 27 -2.62 1.76 -20.94
CA ASN A 27 -1.81 2.56 -20.03
C ASN A 27 -2.28 2.35 -18.58
N ALA A 28 -1.46 1.65 -17.80
CA ALA A 28 -1.80 1.22 -16.44
C ALA A 28 -2.13 2.40 -15.49
N LYS A 29 -1.41 3.53 -15.61
CA LYS A 29 -1.66 4.73 -14.80
C LYS A 29 -2.99 5.40 -15.19
N ALA A 30 -3.31 5.44 -16.49
CA ALA A 30 -4.60 5.95 -16.98
C ALA A 30 -5.75 5.07 -16.50
N GLN A 31 -5.62 3.75 -16.57
CA GLN A 31 -6.59 2.79 -16.05
C GLN A 31 -6.86 3.01 -14.56
N TYR A 32 -5.82 3.20 -13.75
CA TYR A 32 -5.95 3.52 -12.33
C TYR A 32 -6.70 4.84 -12.08
N ARG A 33 -6.36 5.90 -12.83
CA ARG A 33 -7.07 7.19 -12.72
C ARG A 33 -8.54 7.07 -13.11
N LEU A 34 -8.83 6.33 -14.17
CA LEU A 34 -10.21 6.08 -14.62
C LEU A 34 -10.99 5.26 -13.58
N ALA A 35 -10.36 4.25 -12.97
CA ALA A 35 -10.93 3.49 -11.86
C ALA A 35 -11.32 4.40 -10.68
N LEU A 36 -10.47 5.36 -10.32
CA LEU A 36 -10.76 6.33 -9.26
C LEU A 36 -11.92 7.26 -9.63
N ARG A 37 -12.04 7.69 -10.91
CA ARG A 37 -13.17 8.50 -11.38
C ARG A 37 -14.49 7.74 -11.23
N TYR A 38 -14.56 6.48 -11.68
CA TYR A 38 -15.75 5.65 -11.50
C TYR A 38 -16.06 5.33 -10.04
N LYS A 39 -15.04 5.08 -9.22
CA LYS A 39 -15.22 4.84 -7.78
C LYS A 39 -15.84 6.04 -7.07
N ASN A 40 -15.41 7.24 -7.41
CA ASN A 40 -15.79 8.48 -6.71
C ASN A 40 -16.92 9.26 -7.39
N GLY A 41 -17.21 8.99 -8.68
CA GLY A 41 -18.17 9.74 -9.49
C GLY A 41 -17.63 11.10 -9.95
N HIS A 42 -16.30 11.22 -10.17
CA HIS A 42 -15.69 12.47 -10.63
C HIS A 42 -15.69 12.56 -12.17
N GLY A 43 -16.53 13.42 -12.72
CA GLY A 43 -16.72 13.60 -14.16
C GLY A 43 -17.42 12.42 -14.87
N VAL A 44 -17.81 11.39 -14.12
CA VAL A 44 -18.57 10.22 -14.61
C VAL A 44 -19.59 9.79 -13.56
N THR A 45 -20.65 9.12 -13.96
CA THR A 45 -21.57 8.49 -13.00
C THR A 45 -20.80 7.45 -12.19
N ARG A 46 -20.94 7.50 -10.85
CA ARG A 46 -20.30 6.53 -9.96
C ARG A 46 -20.75 5.12 -10.31
N ASP A 47 -19.76 4.25 -10.54
CA ASP A 47 -19.97 2.85 -10.91
C ASP A 47 -18.85 1.99 -10.31
N HIS A 48 -19.18 1.27 -9.25
CA HIS A 48 -18.22 0.45 -8.53
C HIS A 48 -17.78 -0.80 -9.32
N ALA A 49 -18.65 -1.34 -10.19
CA ALA A 49 -18.29 -2.48 -11.03
C ALA A 49 -17.23 -2.06 -12.06
N LYS A 50 -17.46 -0.97 -12.78
CA LYS A 50 -16.48 -0.40 -13.72
C LYS A 50 -15.20 0.03 -13.03
N ALA A 51 -15.31 0.61 -11.82
CA ALA A 51 -14.11 0.96 -11.03
C ALA A 51 -13.26 -0.28 -10.76
N LEU A 52 -13.87 -1.38 -10.34
CA LEU A 52 -13.17 -2.63 -10.06
C LEU A 52 -12.54 -3.23 -11.31
N GLU A 53 -13.24 -3.23 -12.44
CA GLU A 53 -12.69 -3.68 -13.73
C GLU A 53 -11.43 -2.90 -14.11
N TRP A 54 -11.46 -1.58 -14.02
CA TRP A 54 -10.29 -0.73 -14.32
C TRP A 54 -9.16 -0.87 -13.31
N PHE A 55 -9.46 -1.07 -12.02
CA PHE A 55 -8.41 -1.39 -11.04
C PHE A 55 -7.73 -2.72 -11.36
N HIS A 56 -8.50 -3.75 -11.75
CA HIS A 56 -7.94 -5.03 -12.17
C HIS A 56 -7.09 -4.91 -13.44
N ALA A 57 -7.56 -4.18 -14.44
CA ALA A 57 -6.79 -3.92 -15.67
C ALA A 57 -5.45 -3.24 -15.35
N SER A 58 -5.49 -2.16 -14.56
CA SER A 58 -4.29 -1.43 -14.14
C SER A 58 -3.31 -2.30 -13.34
N ALA A 59 -3.81 -3.09 -12.40
CA ALA A 59 -2.99 -3.98 -11.57
C ALA A 59 -2.37 -5.11 -12.40
N SER A 60 -3.11 -5.65 -13.37
CA SER A 60 -2.61 -6.68 -14.31
C SER A 60 -1.54 -6.12 -15.24
N ASN A 61 -1.64 -4.84 -15.61
CA ASN A 61 -0.61 -4.10 -16.34
C ASN A 61 0.55 -3.62 -15.45
N GLY A 62 0.65 -4.13 -14.22
CA GLY A 62 1.79 -3.95 -13.34
C GLY A 62 1.80 -2.68 -12.50
N TYR A 63 0.75 -1.86 -12.48
CA TYR A 63 0.77 -0.61 -11.70
C TYR A 63 0.66 -0.88 -10.19
N ALA A 64 1.74 -0.60 -9.46
CA ALA A 64 1.85 -0.92 -8.03
C ALA A 64 0.75 -0.29 -7.15
N CYS A 65 0.33 0.95 -7.46
CA CYS A 65 -0.76 1.60 -6.72
C CYS A 65 -2.11 0.88 -6.92
N ALA A 66 -2.37 0.34 -8.12
CA ALA A 66 -3.59 -0.43 -8.37
C ALA A 66 -3.53 -1.79 -7.68
N GLN A 67 -2.38 -2.44 -7.67
CA GLN A 67 -2.16 -3.69 -6.92
C GLN A 67 -2.38 -3.47 -5.42
N TYR A 68 -1.82 -2.39 -4.84
CA TYR A 68 -2.07 -2.01 -3.46
C TYR A 68 -3.57 -1.78 -3.19
N MET A 69 -4.26 -1.03 -4.06
CA MET A 69 -5.70 -0.76 -3.91
C MET A 69 -6.55 -2.04 -3.95
N LEU A 70 -6.21 -2.99 -4.83
CA LEU A 70 -6.88 -4.30 -4.82
C LEU A 70 -6.63 -5.06 -3.51
N GLY A 71 -5.40 -5.00 -2.98
CA GLY A 71 -5.07 -5.52 -1.65
C GLY A 71 -6.00 -4.94 -0.57
N GLU A 72 -6.18 -3.62 -0.56
CA GLU A 72 -7.10 -2.93 0.36
C GLU A 72 -8.56 -3.40 0.19
N PHE A 73 -9.04 -3.50 -1.06
CA PHE A 73 -10.41 -3.96 -1.30
C PHE A 73 -10.65 -5.37 -0.77
N TYR A 74 -9.74 -6.30 -1.01
CA TYR A 74 -9.86 -7.65 -0.48
C TYR A 74 -9.66 -7.74 1.03
N ARG A 75 -8.80 -6.90 1.61
CA ARG A 75 -8.55 -6.84 3.05
C ARG A 75 -9.77 -6.37 3.85
N TRP A 76 -10.47 -5.36 3.32
CA TRP A 76 -11.60 -4.73 4.00
C TRP A 76 -12.97 -5.20 3.50
N GLY A 77 -13.00 -6.02 2.45
CA GLY A 77 -14.26 -6.44 1.82
C GLY A 77 -14.97 -5.27 1.14
N GLN A 78 -14.23 -4.28 0.62
CA GLN A 78 -14.78 -3.16 -0.11
C GLN A 78 -14.88 -3.50 -1.59
N LEU A 79 -16.03 -3.31 -2.21
CA LEU A 79 -16.33 -3.66 -3.60
C LEU A 79 -16.21 -5.17 -3.92
N VAL A 80 -15.55 -5.95 -3.10
CA VAL A 80 -15.33 -7.40 -3.25
C VAL A 80 -15.55 -8.09 -1.91
N LYS A 81 -15.79 -9.41 -1.92
CA LYS A 81 -15.85 -10.20 -0.69
C LYS A 81 -14.48 -10.21 -0.01
N LEU A 82 -14.47 -10.01 1.32
CA LEU A 82 -13.26 -10.07 2.15
C LEU A 82 -12.48 -11.37 1.91
N ASN A 83 -11.19 -11.23 1.60
CA ASN A 83 -10.28 -12.36 1.39
C ASN A 83 -8.83 -11.94 1.68
N TYR A 84 -8.33 -12.29 2.85
CA TYR A 84 -6.97 -11.95 3.28
C TYR A 84 -5.89 -12.61 2.42
N LEU A 85 -6.10 -13.85 1.93
CA LEU A 85 -5.12 -14.52 1.06
C LEU A 85 -4.95 -13.74 -0.26
N THR A 86 -6.06 -13.37 -0.89
CA THR A 86 -6.03 -12.56 -2.11
C THR A 86 -5.43 -11.18 -1.87
N ALA A 87 -5.72 -10.56 -0.70
CA ALA A 87 -5.11 -9.30 -0.32
C ALA A 87 -3.59 -9.42 -0.21
N ALA A 88 -3.08 -10.48 0.46
CA ALA A 88 -1.64 -10.74 0.57
C ALA A 88 -0.96 -10.87 -0.79
N CYS A 89 -1.57 -11.61 -1.72
CA CYS A 89 -1.04 -11.76 -3.08
C CYS A 89 -0.93 -10.42 -3.83
N TRP A 90 -1.90 -9.53 -3.67
CA TRP A 90 -1.87 -8.22 -4.31
C TRP A 90 -0.87 -7.27 -3.64
N TYR A 91 -0.80 -7.28 -2.29
CA TYR A 91 0.22 -6.52 -1.58
C TYR A 91 1.63 -6.99 -1.92
N GLU A 92 1.86 -8.30 -2.06
CA GLU A 92 3.18 -8.83 -2.44
C GLU A 92 3.62 -8.31 -3.80
N LYS A 93 2.74 -8.31 -4.81
CA LYS A 93 3.04 -7.74 -6.14
C LYS A 93 3.43 -6.26 -6.06
N ALA A 94 2.72 -5.47 -5.27
CA ALA A 94 3.04 -4.05 -5.07
C ALA A 94 4.32 -3.86 -4.23
N ALA A 95 4.52 -4.66 -3.19
CA ALA A 95 5.68 -4.61 -2.30
C ALA A 95 7.00 -4.94 -3.02
N LEU A 96 6.96 -5.90 -3.95
CA LEU A 96 8.09 -6.24 -4.82
C LEU A 96 8.48 -5.09 -5.76
N GLN A 97 7.55 -4.19 -6.08
CA GLN A 97 7.79 -2.96 -6.82
C GLN A 97 8.16 -1.77 -5.91
N ASN A 98 8.57 -2.04 -4.68
CA ASN A 98 8.99 -1.04 -3.70
C ASN A 98 7.87 -0.07 -3.24
N HIS A 99 6.61 -0.49 -3.28
CA HIS A 99 5.49 0.29 -2.73
C HIS A 99 5.50 0.21 -1.21
N ALA A 100 5.84 1.30 -0.52
CA ALA A 100 6.11 1.31 0.93
C ALA A 100 4.91 0.88 1.79
N GLU A 101 3.70 1.37 1.45
CA GLU A 101 2.47 0.99 2.16
C GLU A 101 2.20 -0.52 2.00
N ALA A 102 2.38 -1.08 0.79
CA ALA A 102 2.18 -2.50 0.55
C ALA A 102 3.20 -3.36 1.30
N GLN A 103 4.46 -2.92 1.39
CA GLN A 103 5.49 -3.57 2.20
C GLN A 103 5.09 -3.59 3.68
N TYR A 104 4.61 -2.47 4.20
CA TYR A 104 4.11 -2.41 5.59
C TYR A 104 2.92 -3.35 5.80
N GLU A 105 1.91 -3.32 4.93
CA GLU A 105 0.72 -4.15 5.07
C GLU A 105 1.03 -5.65 4.97
N LEU A 106 1.94 -6.03 4.07
CA LEU A 106 2.38 -7.43 3.96
C LEU A 106 3.14 -7.89 5.22
N GLY A 107 4.01 -7.04 5.78
CA GLY A 107 4.66 -7.28 7.08
C GLY A 107 3.64 -7.47 8.20
N TRP A 108 2.61 -6.64 8.23
CA TRP A 108 1.52 -6.75 9.19
C TRP A 108 0.72 -8.07 9.04
N MET A 109 0.49 -8.51 7.82
CA MET A 109 -0.21 -9.77 7.55
C MET A 109 0.58 -10.98 8.06
N TYR A 110 1.91 -11.01 7.86
CA TYR A 110 2.77 -12.05 8.41
C TYR A 110 2.81 -12.01 9.95
N GLN A 111 2.90 -10.82 10.56
CA GLN A 111 2.92 -10.66 12.00
C GLN A 111 1.60 -11.11 12.66
N ASN A 112 0.47 -10.95 11.98
CA ASN A 112 -0.87 -11.18 12.56
C ASN A 112 -1.59 -12.43 12.00
N ARG A 113 -0.90 -13.27 11.24
CA ARG A 113 -1.48 -14.50 10.63
C ARG A 113 -2.74 -14.20 9.81
N ARG A 114 -2.71 -13.13 8.99
CA ARG A 114 -3.85 -12.73 8.16
C ARG A 114 -3.64 -13.10 6.71
N GLY A 115 -4.28 -14.21 6.26
CA GLY A 115 -4.18 -14.74 4.91
C GLY A 115 -2.84 -15.39 4.54
N VAL A 116 -1.89 -15.38 5.48
CA VAL A 116 -0.58 -16.01 5.37
C VAL A 116 -0.24 -16.69 6.71
N GLU A 117 0.67 -17.65 6.72
CA GLU A 117 1.19 -18.24 7.96
C GLU A 117 1.93 -17.20 8.80
N LEU A 118 1.87 -17.36 10.14
CA LEU A 118 2.60 -16.49 11.07
C LEU A 118 4.11 -16.62 10.80
N ASP A 119 4.75 -15.50 10.50
CA ASP A 119 6.19 -15.47 10.20
C ASP A 119 6.77 -14.11 10.58
N TYR A 120 7.38 -14.04 11.76
CA TYR A 120 7.99 -12.80 12.25
C TYR A 120 9.25 -12.42 11.47
N GLU A 121 9.99 -13.34 10.89
CA GLU A 121 11.18 -13.03 10.08
C GLU A 121 10.77 -12.36 8.77
N LYS A 122 9.72 -12.88 8.11
CA LYS A 122 9.14 -12.21 6.95
C LYS A 122 8.52 -10.86 7.30
N ALA A 123 7.88 -10.73 8.47
CA ALA A 123 7.38 -9.44 8.94
C ALA A 123 8.53 -8.44 9.10
N VAL A 124 9.64 -8.83 9.76
CA VAL A 124 10.85 -8.00 9.86
C VAL A 124 11.39 -7.61 8.49
N TYR A 125 11.48 -8.55 7.57
CA TYR A 125 11.96 -8.29 6.21
C TYR A 125 11.14 -7.19 5.51
N TRP A 126 9.82 -7.34 5.49
CA TRP A 126 8.95 -6.39 4.80
C TRP A 126 8.87 -5.03 5.51
N TYR A 127 8.78 -5.03 6.84
CA TYR A 127 8.87 -3.78 7.61
C TYR A 127 10.20 -3.07 7.41
N SER A 128 11.32 -3.80 7.32
CA SER A 128 12.63 -3.19 7.05
C SER A 128 12.65 -2.52 5.68
N LYS A 129 12.08 -3.14 4.66
CA LYS A 129 11.92 -2.52 3.33
C LYS A 129 11.11 -1.22 3.39
N ALA A 130 9.97 -1.22 4.09
CA ALA A 130 9.18 -0.01 4.27
C ALA A 130 9.90 1.05 5.11
N ALA A 131 10.64 0.64 6.15
CA ALA A 131 11.40 1.53 7.02
C ALA A 131 12.55 2.25 6.30
N THR A 132 13.20 1.63 5.30
CA THR A 132 14.21 2.31 4.46
C THR A 132 13.60 3.48 3.67
N GLN A 133 12.29 3.43 3.43
CA GLN A 133 11.51 4.52 2.84
C GLN A 133 10.91 5.47 3.90
N ASN A 134 11.34 5.34 5.15
CA ASN A 134 10.87 6.13 6.28
C ASN A 134 9.38 5.96 6.61
N HIS A 135 8.77 4.81 6.28
CA HIS A 135 7.37 4.53 6.61
C HIS A 135 7.13 4.53 8.13
N PRO A 136 6.30 5.43 8.68
CA PRO A 136 6.26 5.65 10.13
C PRO A 136 5.83 4.43 10.94
N ARG A 137 4.77 3.74 10.47
CA ARG A 137 4.24 2.55 11.15
C ARG A 137 5.19 1.35 11.06
N ALA A 138 5.96 1.23 9.96
CA ALA A 138 6.95 0.17 9.82
C ALA A 138 8.12 0.36 10.80
N LEU A 139 8.57 1.60 10.99
CA LEU A 139 9.56 1.93 12.02
C LEU A 139 9.07 1.54 13.41
N TYR A 140 7.82 1.88 13.74
CA TYR A 140 7.21 1.49 15.01
C TYR A 140 7.14 -0.04 15.18
N ALA A 141 6.69 -0.75 14.15
CA ALA A 141 6.57 -2.20 14.17
C ALA A 141 7.95 -2.89 14.36
N LEU A 142 9.00 -2.39 13.71
CA LEU A 142 10.37 -2.88 13.93
C LEU A 142 10.83 -2.63 15.37
N GLY A 143 10.57 -1.45 15.92
CA GLY A 143 10.85 -1.16 17.33
C GLY A 143 10.25 -2.21 18.25
N TRP A 144 8.96 -2.52 18.04
CA TRP A 144 8.26 -3.54 18.79
C TRP A 144 8.85 -4.95 18.61
N LEU A 145 9.23 -5.33 17.37
CA LEU A 145 9.83 -6.64 17.10
C LEU A 145 11.19 -6.81 17.78
N TYR A 146 12.04 -5.78 17.77
CA TYR A 146 13.33 -5.79 18.49
C TYR A 146 13.16 -5.75 20.01
N GLU A 147 12.17 -5.01 20.53
CA GLU A 147 11.84 -4.96 21.97
C GLU A 147 11.37 -6.32 22.50
N ASN A 148 10.70 -7.12 21.67
CA ASN A 148 10.12 -8.40 22.07
C ASN A 148 10.91 -9.62 21.57
N GLY A 149 12.00 -9.46 20.84
CA GLY A 149 12.78 -10.55 20.27
C GLY A 149 11.95 -11.44 19.32
N ARG A 150 11.08 -10.84 18.50
CA ARG A 150 10.22 -11.57 17.58
C ARG A 150 10.75 -11.48 16.15
N GLY A 151 11.16 -12.63 15.59
CA GLY A 151 11.78 -12.71 14.26
C GLY A 151 13.17 -12.09 14.15
N VAL A 152 13.66 -11.51 15.25
CA VAL A 152 14.99 -10.95 15.44
C VAL A 152 15.44 -11.18 16.87
N ALA A 153 16.74 -11.17 17.13
CA ALA A 153 17.25 -11.16 18.51
C ALA A 153 16.79 -9.89 19.22
N TYR A 154 16.39 -10.04 20.50
CA TYR A 154 16.09 -8.89 21.37
C TYR A 154 17.23 -7.88 21.34
N ASN A 155 16.90 -6.62 21.15
CA ASN A 155 17.88 -5.53 21.17
C ASN A 155 17.21 -4.22 21.55
N LYS A 156 17.45 -3.80 22.79
CA LYS A 156 16.88 -2.59 23.40
C LYS A 156 17.33 -1.31 22.69
N GLU A 157 18.59 -1.24 22.31
CA GLU A 157 19.16 -0.07 21.63
C GLU A 157 18.56 0.13 20.24
N LYS A 158 18.43 -0.95 19.46
CA LYS A 158 17.75 -0.90 18.15
C LYS A 158 16.28 -0.56 18.30
N ALA A 159 15.60 -1.15 19.29
CA ALA A 159 14.20 -0.83 19.56
C ALA A 159 14.03 0.68 19.82
N ALA A 160 14.86 1.26 20.69
CA ALA A 160 14.84 2.69 20.99
C ALA A 160 15.11 3.55 19.74
N GLN A 161 16.07 3.18 18.90
CA GLN A 161 16.35 3.88 17.64
C GLN A 161 15.13 3.89 16.71
N TYR A 162 14.47 2.75 16.53
CA TYR A 162 13.30 2.64 15.69
C TYR A 162 12.09 3.39 16.27
N PHE A 163 11.83 3.32 17.56
CA PHE A 163 10.78 4.09 18.20
C PHE A 163 11.04 5.59 18.11
N GLN A 164 12.27 6.04 18.30
CA GLN A 164 12.64 7.45 18.13
C GLN A 164 12.41 7.92 16.70
N ALA A 165 12.76 7.09 15.70
CA ALA A 165 12.53 7.40 14.30
C ALA A 165 11.02 7.47 13.95
N ALA A 166 10.22 6.58 14.52
CA ALA A 166 8.76 6.56 14.37
C ALA A 166 8.11 7.79 15.03
N TRP A 167 8.53 8.13 16.25
CA TRP A 167 8.02 9.31 16.97
C TRP A 167 8.29 10.62 16.23
N LYS A 168 9.51 10.80 15.74
CA LYS A 168 9.86 11.96 14.89
C LYS A 168 8.99 12.09 13.64
N ARG A 169 8.30 11.01 13.23
CA ARG A 169 7.36 10.97 12.09
C ARG A 169 5.89 10.94 12.51
N GLY A 170 5.60 11.28 13.76
CA GLY A 170 4.24 11.47 14.26
C GLY A 170 3.57 10.22 14.83
N VAL A 171 4.29 9.09 15.04
CA VAL A 171 3.73 7.92 15.73
C VAL A 171 3.80 8.16 17.23
N VAL A 172 2.72 8.67 17.81
CA VAL A 172 2.65 9.08 19.23
C VAL A 172 2.94 7.93 20.18
N ASP A 173 2.43 6.72 19.88
CA ASP A 173 2.61 5.53 20.72
C ASP A 173 4.08 5.14 20.92
N ALA A 174 4.95 5.51 19.97
CA ALA A 174 6.38 5.24 20.07
C ALA A 174 7.04 5.93 21.30
N LYS A 175 6.50 7.07 21.76
CA LYS A 175 6.99 7.77 22.94
C LYS A 175 6.84 6.94 24.21
N ILE A 176 5.71 6.23 24.35
CA ILE A 176 5.43 5.40 25.52
C ILE A 176 6.49 4.29 25.67
N HIS A 177 6.90 3.68 24.53
CA HIS A 177 7.95 2.68 24.54
C HIS A 177 9.32 3.26 24.89
N LEU A 178 9.63 4.46 24.38
CA LEU A 178 10.90 5.14 24.70
C LEU A 178 11.04 5.48 26.20
N GLU A 179 9.95 5.80 26.89
CA GLU A 179 9.95 6.12 28.31
C GLU A 179 10.10 4.85 29.21
N ARG A 180 9.88 3.66 28.65
CA ARG A 180 10.01 2.37 29.34
C ARG A 180 11.34 1.67 29.08
N LEU A 181 12.00 2.00 27.99
CA LEU A 181 13.31 1.46 27.61
C LEU A 181 14.44 2.19 28.34
#